data_a7d4eb3de3edbde2e36393b3ed4c6f56
#
_entry.id   a7d4eb3de3edbde2e36393b3ed4c6f56
#
_cell.length_a   1.000
_cell.length_b   1.000
_cell.length_c   1.000
_cell.angle_alpha   90.00
_cell.angle_beta   90.00
_cell.angle_gamma   90.00
#
_symmetry.space_group_name_H-M   'P 1'
#
loop_
_entity.id
_entity.type
_entity.pdbx_description
1 polymer ?
#
loop_
_entity_poly.entity_id
_entity_poly.type
_entity_poly.pdbx_seq_one_letter_code
_entity_poly.pdbx_strand_id
1 'polypeptide(L)'
;MGYNPDKVPVTGLARWDSLHDTSDPEHPVILLMPTWRSWLEGQNNEIFQQSSYYQHYASLLSNQELQDYLKAHELKLLFYIHPKLQEFISTFHSEDSQIELYSFDSMPLNQLLMRCSMMITDYSSACWDVYYQGKPVLFYQFDVDDYNRTNGSYLNMEKDLFGDRCTEQEDLVHLIKDYAENGFQEKQKYAEMRKEYFAYIDHNNCQRTYEYIKSQGY
;
A
#
# COMPACT_ATOMS: atom_id res chain seq x y z
N MET A 1 -16.09 -20.51 4.89
CA MET A 1 -15.86 -21.43 3.75
C MET A 1 -16.02 -22.85 4.29
N GLY A 2 -16.85 -23.71 3.69
CA GLY A 2 -17.22 -25.03 4.25
C GLY A 2 -16.22 -26.16 3.96
N TYR A 3 -14.93 -25.87 3.85
CA TYR A 3 -13.92 -26.91 3.60
C TYR A 3 -13.35 -27.44 4.92
N ASN A 4 -13.03 -28.74 4.95
CA ASN A 4 -12.29 -29.33 6.05
C ASN A 4 -10.91 -28.65 6.16
N PRO A 5 -10.51 -28.10 7.33
CA PRO A 5 -9.21 -27.47 7.53
C PRO A 5 -8.02 -28.31 7.06
N ASP A 6 -8.08 -29.64 7.21
CA ASP A 6 -7.02 -30.55 6.78
C ASP A 6 -6.80 -30.56 5.25
N LYS A 7 -7.75 -30.01 4.50
CA LYS A 7 -7.69 -29.88 3.03
C LYS A 7 -7.26 -28.48 2.56
N VAL A 8 -6.94 -27.60 3.49
CA VAL A 8 -6.53 -26.22 3.22
C VAL A 8 -5.15 -25.98 3.84
N PRO A 9 -4.08 -26.44 3.18
CA PRO A 9 -2.74 -26.28 3.72
C PRO A 9 -2.32 -24.81 3.72
N VAL A 10 -1.57 -24.42 4.72
CA VAL A 10 -0.91 -23.12 4.74
C VAL A 10 0.42 -23.26 4.01
N THR A 11 0.48 -22.76 2.77
CA THR A 11 1.70 -22.83 1.93
C THR A 11 2.36 -21.47 1.70
N GLY A 12 1.70 -20.40 2.06
CA GLY A 12 2.05 -19.02 1.70
C GLY A 12 1.59 -18.68 0.27
N LEU A 13 1.86 -17.47 -0.17
CA LEU A 13 1.52 -17.00 -1.51
C LEU A 13 2.74 -17.12 -2.45
N ALA A 14 2.58 -17.83 -3.56
CA ALA A 14 3.64 -18.07 -4.54
C ALA A 14 4.34 -16.79 -5.03
N ARG A 15 3.58 -15.69 -5.20
CA ARG A 15 4.14 -14.40 -5.64
C ARG A 15 5.16 -13.80 -4.67
N TRP A 16 5.12 -14.17 -3.38
CA TRP A 16 6.05 -13.66 -2.38
C TRP A 16 7.46 -14.24 -2.52
N ASP A 17 7.63 -15.35 -3.21
CA ASP A 17 8.96 -15.93 -3.46
C ASP A 17 9.84 -15.01 -4.34
N SER A 18 9.21 -14.17 -5.15
CA SER A 18 9.89 -13.20 -6.02
C SER A 18 9.99 -11.79 -5.43
N LEU A 19 9.44 -11.55 -4.24
CA LEU A 19 9.54 -10.25 -3.58
C LEU A 19 10.87 -10.13 -2.83
N HIS A 20 11.71 -9.22 -3.28
CA HIS A 20 12.97 -8.88 -2.65
C HIS A 20 13.03 -7.39 -2.40
N ASP A 21 13.50 -6.98 -1.24
CA ASP A 21 13.73 -5.57 -0.98
C ASP A 21 14.82 -5.02 -1.91
N THR A 22 14.44 -4.07 -2.75
CA THR A 22 15.31 -3.34 -3.66
C THR A 22 15.24 -1.84 -3.40
N SER A 23 14.78 -1.43 -2.21
CA SER A 23 14.80 -0.03 -1.80
C SER A 23 16.23 0.50 -1.69
N ASP A 24 16.40 1.76 -2.02
CA ASP A 24 17.67 2.45 -1.91
C ASP A 24 17.63 3.37 -0.67
N PRO A 25 18.41 3.09 0.38
CA PRO A 25 18.43 3.93 1.58
C PRO A 25 18.97 5.34 1.34
N GLU A 26 19.77 5.55 0.28
CA GLU A 26 20.30 6.88 -0.08
C GLU A 26 19.26 7.69 -0.87
N HIS A 27 18.32 7.03 -1.55
CA HIS A 27 17.25 7.65 -2.33
C HIS A 27 15.90 7.01 -1.99
N PRO A 28 15.37 7.23 -0.77
CA PRO A 28 14.15 6.60 -0.32
C PRO A 28 12.93 7.00 -1.16
N VAL A 29 12.05 6.03 -1.37
CA VAL A 29 10.84 6.18 -2.16
C VAL A 29 9.62 5.86 -1.31
N ILE A 30 8.69 6.80 -1.23
CA ILE A 30 7.38 6.62 -0.59
C ILE A 30 6.38 6.28 -1.69
N LEU A 31 5.72 5.13 -1.59
CA LEU A 31 4.66 4.72 -2.52
C LEU A 31 3.30 5.09 -1.95
N LEU A 32 2.61 6.05 -2.54
CA LEU A 32 1.21 6.38 -2.25
C LEU A 32 0.32 5.63 -3.24
N MET A 33 -0.37 4.60 -2.76
CA MET A 33 -1.20 3.73 -3.59
C MET A 33 -2.58 3.51 -2.97
N PRO A 34 -3.55 4.40 -3.27
CA PRO A 34 -4.91 4.26 -2.76
C PRO A 34 -5.69 3.17 -3.50
N THR A 35 -6.64 2.57 -2.79
CA THR A 35 -7.62 1.63 -3.36
C THR A 35 -8.64 2.39 -4.20
N TRP A 36 -9.08 1.81 -5.30
CA TRP A 36 -10.18 2.35 -6.08
C TRP A 36 -11.49 2.34 -5.30
N ARG A 37 -12.37 3.26 -5.67
CA ARG A 37 -13.74 3.33 -5.14
C ARG A 37 -14.69 2.86 -6.22
N SER A 38 -15.43 1.78 -5.97
CA SER A 38 -16.34 1.18 -6.96
C SER A 38 -17.39 2.15 -7.47
N TRP A 39 -17.81 3.10 -6.64
CA TRP A 39 -18.79 4.13 -7.01
C TRP A 39 -18.21 5.28 -7.86
N LEU A 40 -16.90 5.31 -8.07
CA LEU A 40 -16.21 6.27 -8.94
C LEU A 40 -15.85 5.69 -10.30
N GLU A 41 -15.96 4.37 -10.47
CA GLU A 41 -15.66 3.70 -11.75
C GLU A 41 -16.65 4.15 -12.83
N GLY A 42 -16.14 4.60 -13.98
CA GLY A 42 -16.96 5.05 -15.11
C GLY A 42 -17.70 6.38 -14.90
N GLN A 43 -17.37 7.14 -13.87
CA GLN A 43 -17.88 8.50 -13.71
C GLN A 43 -17.18 9.46 -14.67
N ASN A 44 -17.74 10.67 -14.87
CA ASN A 44 -17.04 11.72 -15.59
C ASN A 44 -16.06 12.48 -14.69
N ASN A 45 -15.17 13.26 -15.31
CA ASN A 45 -14.14 14.03 -14.59
C ASN A 45 -14.73 15.00 -13.54
N GLU A 46 -15.88 15.61 -13.82
CA GLU A 46 -16.50 16.57 -12.90
C GLU A 46 -16.97 15.89 -11.62
N ILE A 47 -17.66 14.74 -11.73
CA ILE A 47 -18.11 13.95 -10.57
C ILE A 47 -16.88 13.41 -9.81
N PHE A 48 -15.87 12.93 -10.54
CA PHE A 48 -14.64 12.42 -9.91
C PHE A 48 -13.94 13.51 -9.10
N GLN A 49 -13.74 14.70 -9.66
CA GLN A 49 -13.08 15.82 -8.99
C GLN A 49 -13.88 16.38 -7.79
N GLN A 50 -15.20 16.20 -7.77
CA GLN A 50 -16.04 16.56 -6.62
C GLN A 50 -16.02 15.51 -5.51
N SER A 51 -15.46 14.33 -5.76
CA SER A 51 -15.43 13.25 -4.77
C SER A 51 -14.46 13.55 -3.63
N SER A 52 -14.78 13.03 -2.44
CA SER A 52 -13.88 13.05 -1.27
C SER A 52 -12.54 12.38 -1.59
N TYR A 53 -12.54 11.31 -2.36
CA TYR A 53 -11.35 10.62 -2.83
C TYR A 53 -10.39 11.57 -3.56
N TYR A 54 -10.88 12.24 -4.59
CA TYR A 54 -10.05 13.18 -5.36
C TYR A 54 -9.55 14.33 -4.50
N GLN A 55 -10.44 14.95 -3.72
CA GLN A 55 -10.11 16.12 -2.92
C GLN A 55 -9.02 15.85 -1.88
N HIS A 56 -9.08 14.70 -1.19
CA HIS A 56 -8.06 14.34 -0.21
C HIS A 56 -6.70 14.06 -0.84
N TYR A 57 -6.65 13.31 -1.94
CA TYR A 57 -5.37 13.01 -2.57
C TYR A 57 -4.81 14.20 -3.36
N ALA A 58 -5.64 14.99 -4.03
CA ALA A 58 -5.20 16.23 -4.69
C ALA A 58 -4.66 17.26 -3.67
N SER A 59 -5.35 17.40 -2.53
CA SER A 59 -4.88 18.24 -1.42
C SER A 59 -3.54 17.75 -0.86
N LEU A 60 -3.38 16.44 -0.68
CA LEU A 60 -2.12 15.86 -0.18
C LEU A 60 -0.97 16.11 -1.17
N LEU A 61 -1.18 15.89 -2.46
CA LEU A 61 -0.15 16.10 -3.49
C LEU A 61 0.25 17.58 -3.63
N SER A 62 -0.63 18.50 -3.28
CA SER A 62 -0.38 19.96 -3.26
C SER A 62 -0.03 20.52 -1.87
N ASN A 63 0.13 19.67 -0.85
CA ASN A 63 0.44 20.11 0.49
C ASN A 63 1.86 20.68 0.55
N GLN A 64 2.00 21.98 0.82
CA GLN A 64 3.28 22.68 0.80
C GLN A 64 4.25 22.15 1.84
N GLU A 65 3.77 21.81 3.03
CA GLU A 65 4.61 21.28 4.11
C GLU A 65 5.21 19.92 3.74
N LEU A 66 4.43 19.06 3.07
CA LEU A 66 4.91 17.78 2.55
C LEU A 66 5.95 18.00 1.45
N GLN A 67 5.65 18.85 0.46
CA GLN A 67 6.56 19.15 -0.65
C GLN A 67 7.90 19.72 -0.17
N ASP A 68 7.86 20.69 0.73
CA ASP A 68 9.07 21.27 1.32
C ASP A 68 9.91 20.23 2.06
N TYR A 69 9.25 19.32 2.78
CA TYR A 69 9.91 18.24 3.48
C TYR A 69 10.56 17.23 2.53
N LEU A 70 9.80 16.76 1.52
CA LEU A 70 10.32 15.84 0.51
C LEU A 70 11.56 16.42 -0.19
N LYS A 71 11.52 17.70 -0.55
CA LYS A 71 12.62 18.39 -1.20
C LYS A 71 13.83 18.55 -0.29
N ALA A 72 13.61 18.94 0.97
CA ALA A 72 14.70 19.14 1.94
C ALA A 72 15.46 17.85 2.28
N HIS A 73 14.80 16.70 2.17
CA HIS A 73 15.35 15.39 2.51
C HIS A 73 15.59 14.50 1.28
N GLU A 74 15.50 15.05 0.06
CA GLU A 74 15.69 14.33 -1.22
C GLU A 74 14.84 13.07 -1.35
N LEU A 75 13.62 13.06 -0.76
CA LEU A 75 12.68 11.96 -0.79
C LEU A 75 11.82 12.02 -2.06
N LYS A 76 11.47 10.86 -2.61
CA LYS A 76 10.50 10.74 -3.71
C LYS A 76 9.18 10.19 -3.20
N LEU A 77 8.07 10.78 -3.66
CA LEU A 77 6.73 10.24 -3.49
C LEU A 77 6.19 9.83 -4.86
N LEU A 78 5.89 8.54 -5.00
CA LEU A 78 5.27 7.99 -6.21
C LEU A 78 3.78 7.79 -5.94
N PHE A 79 2.94 8.56 -6.61
CA PHE A 79 1.49 8.38 -6.56
C PHE A 79 1.05 7.43 -7.66
N TYR A 80 0.62 6.23 -7.26
CA TYR A 80 0.14 5.20 -8.17
C TYR A 80 -1.37 5.04 -8.03
N ILE A 81 -2.11 5.53 -9.01
CA ILE A 81 -3.56 5.37 -9.03
C ILE A 81 -3.95 3.96 -9.50
N HIS A 82 -4.97 3.38 -8.85
CA HIS A 82 -5.45 2.04 -9.20
C HIS A 82 -5.87 1.96 -10.68
N PRO A 83 -5.58 0.84 -11.40
CA PRO A 83 -5.90 0.69 -12.83
C PRO A 83 -7.33 1.05 -13.22
N LYS A 84 -8.32 0.76 -12.38
CA LYS A 84 -9.74 1.09 -12.62
C LYS A 84 -10.08 2.58 -12.57
N LEU A 85 -9.17 3.41 -12.04
CA LEU A 85 -9.31 4.87 -12.01
C LEU A 85 -8.24 5.56 -12.87
N GLN A 86 -7.54 4.80 -13.73
CA GLN A 86 -6.43 5.29 -14.53
C GLN A 86 -6.84 6.40 -15.50
N GLU A 87 -8.07 6.39 -15.98
CA GLU A 87 -8.63 7.45 -16.82
C GLU A 87 -8.60 8.83 -16.14
N PHE A 88 -8.58 8.88 -14.80
CA PHE A 88 -8.53 10.11 -14.02
C PHE A 88 -7.13 10.56 -13.64
N ILE A 89 -6.07 9.83 -14.00
CA ILE A 89 -4.69 10.20 -13.59
C ILE A 89 -4.32 11.61 -14.04
N SER A 90 -4.78 12.04 -15.21
CA SER A 90 -4.54 13.38 -15.75
C SER A 90 -5.26 14.51 -15.01
N THR A 91 -6.17 14.20 -14.09
CA THR A 91 -6.81 15.22 -13.24
C THR A 91 -5.96 15.57 -12.03
N PHE A 92 -5.03 14.68 -11.64
CA PHE A 92 -4.07 14.97 -10.58
C PHE A 92 -2.86 15.71 -11.13
N HIS A 93 -2.37 16.66 -10.38
CA HIS A 93 -1.21 17.46 -10.73
C HIS A 93 -0.32 17.66 -9.51
N SER A 94 0.98 17.68 -9.73
CA SER A 94 1.96 18.21 -8.80
C SER A 94 3.00 18.98 -9.59
N GLU A 95 3.35 20.16 -9.13
CA GLU A 95 4.44 20.96 -9.70
C GLU A 95 5.78 20.61 -9.04
N ASP A 96 5.76 19.85 -7.96
CA ASP A 96 6.96 19.44 -7.24
C ASP A 96 7.66 18.26 -7.92
N SER A 97 8.94 18.40 -8.19
CA SER A 97 9.76 17.36 -8.84
C SER A 97 10.01 16.13 -7.98
N GLN A 98 9.69 16.18 -6.68
CA GLN A 98 9.79 15.04 -5.78
C GLN A 98 8.52 14.17 -5.80
N ILE A 99 7.43 14.65 -6.42
CA ILE A 99 6.16 13.91 -6.54
C ILE A 99 5.97 13.47 -7.99
N GLU A 100 5.94 12.18 -8.21
CA GLU A 100 5.77 11.58 -9.54
C GLU A 100 4.44 10.83 -9.63
N LEU A 101 3.67 11.09 -10.68
CA LEU A 101 2.40 10.40 -10.96
C LEU A 101 2.67 9.19 -11.84
N TYR A 102 2.35 8.00 -11.33
CA TYR A 102 2.58 6.73 -12.02
C TYR A 102 1.29 6.14 -12.55
N SER A 103 1.31 5.75 -13.81
CA SER A 103 0.27 4.97 -14.44
C SER A 103 0.58 3.47 -14.37
N PHE A 104 -0.42 2.65 -14.65
CA PHE A 104 -0.28 1.19 -14.73
C PHE A 104 0.84 0.76 -15.69
N ASP A 105 1.05 1.50 -16.78
CA ASP A 105 2.05 1.20 -17.80
C ASP A 105 3.45 1.75 -17.47
N SER A 106 3.59 2.57 -16.43
CA SER A 106 4.87 3.21 -16.08
C SER A 106 5.90 2.22 -15.55
N MET A 107 5.46 1.31 -14.69
CA MET A 107 6.30 0.27 -14.07
C MET A 107 5.42 -0.87 -13.56
N PRO A 108 5.85 -2.13 -13.64
CA PRO A 108 5.16 -3.25 -13.01
C PRO A 108 4.99 -3.06 -11.51
N LEU A 109 3.78 -3.31 -11.00
CA LEU A 109 3.44 -3.06 -9.59
C LEU A 109 4.40 -3.75 -8.61
N ASN A 110 4.78 -4.99 -8.86
CA ASN A 110 5.72 -5.71 -8.01
C ASN A 110 7.07 -5.01 -7.88
N GLN A 111 7.55 -4.33 -8.93
CA GLN A 111 8.79 -3.55 -8.88
C GLN A 111 8.62 -2.29 -8.02
N LEU A 112 7.47 -1.61 -8.08
CA LEU A 112 7.16 -0.49 -7.18
C LEU A 112 7.14 -0.93 -5.73
N LEU A 113 6.49 -2.08 -5.43
CA LEU A 113 6.41 -2.64 -4.07
C LEU A 113 7.77 -3.11 -3.53
N MET A 114 8.67 -3.56 -4.41
CA MET A 114 10.05 -3.91 -4.02
C MET A 114 10.93 -2.67 -3.83
N ARG A 115 10.74 -1.63 -4.64
CA ARG A 115 11.56 -0.42 -4.62
C ARG A 115 11.18 0.55 -3.50
N CYS A 116 9.92 0.61 -3.08
CA CYS A 116 9.51 1.57 -2.07
C CYS A 116 10.15 1.28 -0.71
N SER A 117 10.49 2.34 0.03
CA SER A 117 10.93 2.27 1.42
C SER A 117 9.77 2.20 2.39
N MET A 118 8.62 2.77 2.00
CA MET A 118 7.37 2.77 2.76
C MET A 118 6.19 2.84 1.80
N MET A 119 5.04 2.28 2.20
CA MET A 119 3.78 2.40 1.47
C MET A 119 2.76 3.18 2.28
N ILE A 120 2.08 4.12 1.63
CA ILE A 120 0.87 4.78 2.12
C ILE A 120 -0.28 4.22 1.31
N THR A 121 -1.28 3.70 1.98
CA THR A 121 -2.49 3.16 1.34
C THR A 121 -3.71 3.40 2.23
N ASP A 122 -4.83 2.81 1.88
CA ASP A 122 -6.07 2.88 2.65
C ASP A 122 -6.63 1.47 2.94
N TYR A 123 -7.04 0.73 1.89
CA TYR A 123 -7.67 -0.61 2.00
C TYR A 123 -7.05 -1.62 1.03
N SER A 124 -5.95 -1.28 0.36
CA SER A 124 -5.36 -2.11 -0.69
C SER A 124 -4.71 -3.38 -0.13
N SER A 125 -5.04 -4.52 -0.70
CA SER A 125 -4.37 -5.78 -0.37
C SER A 125 -2.90 -5.84 -0.80
N ALA A 126 -2.43 -4.93 -1.65
CA ALA A 126 -1.02 -4.83 -2.02
C ALA A 126 -0.11 -4.45 -0.83
N CYS A 127 -0.67 -3.86 0.23
CA CYS A 127 0.08 -3.56 1.45
C CYS A 127 0.65 -4.82 2.13
N TRP A 128 0.03 -5.98 1.95
CA TRP A 128 0.56 -7.25 2.44
C TRP A 128 1.89 -7.63 1.79
N ASP A 129 2.09 -7.27 0.53
CA ASP A 129 3.32 -7.54 -0.20
C ASP A 129 4.47 -6.64 0.31
N VAL A 130 4.17 -5.40 0.72
CA VAL A 130 5.12 -4.47 1.35
C VAL A 130 5.45 -4.93 2.78
N TYR A 131 4.42 -5.28 3.54
CA TYR A 131 4.56 -5.74 4.91
C TYR A 131 5.33 -7.08 5.00
N TYR A 132 5.14 -7.99 4.03
CA TYR A 132 5.93 -9.23 3.93
C TYR A 132 7.43 -8.96 3.85
N GLN A 133 7.84 -7.88 3.20
CA GLN A 133 9.23 -7.46 3.08
C GLN A 133 9.79 -6.76 4.33
N GLY A 134 8.97 -6.55 5.35
CA GLY A 134 9.38 -5.85 6.59
C GLY A 134 9.42 -4.34 6.47
N LYS A 135 8.72 -3.78 5.50
CA LYS A 135 8.65 -2.35 5.27
C LYS A 135 7.41 -1.76 5.94
N PRO A 136 7.47 -0.51 6.42
CA PRO A 136 6.33 0.14 7.05
C PRO A 136 5.19 0.42 6.06
N VAL A 137 3.98 0.31 6.58
CA VAL A 137 2.75 0.70 5.88
C VAL A 137 2.04 1.77 6.72
N LEU A 138 1.54 2.84 6.06
CA LEU A 138 0.64 3.82 6.65
C LEU A 138 -0.75 3.66 6.04
N PHE A 139 -1.77 3.75 6.88
CA PHE A 139 -3.16 3.65 6.46
C PHE A 139 -3.85 5.02 6.57
N TYR A 140 -4.08 5.67 5.41
CA TYR A 140 -4.81 6.93 5.31
C TYR A 140 -6.26 6.66 4.96
N GLN A 141 -7.15 6.66 5.96
CA GLN A 141 -8.52 6.16 5.88
C GLN A 141 -9.56 7.23 6.22
N PHE A 142 -9.57 8.34 5.47
CA PHE A 142 -10.49 9.47 5.66
C PHE A 142 -11.96 9.13 5.39
N ASP A 143 -12.24 8.03 4.66
CA ASP A 143 -13.60 7.62 4.24
C ASP A 143 -13.97 6.20 4.71
N VAL A 144 -13.45 5.78 5.87
CA VAL A 144 -13.59 4.40 6.38
C VAL A 144 -15.05 3.95 6.52
N ASP A 145 -15.95 4.86 6.92
CA ASP A 145 -17.37 4.54 7.08
C ASP A 145 -18.05 4.28 5.75
N ASP A 146 -17.73 5.08 4.73
CA ASP A 146 -18.24 4.92 3.37
C ASP A 146 -17.72 3.64 2.72
N TYR A 147 -16.41 3.38 2.91
CA TYR A 147 -15.80 2.18 2.40
C TYR A 147 -16.39 0.91 3.03
N ASN A 148 -16.57 0.89 4.33
CA ASN A 148 -17.14 -0.24 5.05
C ASN A 148 -18.60 -0.51 4.66
N ARG A 149 -19.40 0.53 4.38
CA ARG A 149 -20.79 0.37 3.91
C ARG A 149 -20.87 -0.28 2.55
N THR A 150 -19.89 -0.04 1.69
CA THR A 150 -19.92 -0.49 0.28
C THR A 150 -19.17 -1.80 0.09
N ASN A 151 -17.99 -1.94 0.64
CA ASN A 151 -17.08 -3.05 0.36
C ASN A 151 -16.88 -3.97 1.58
N GLY A 152 -16.87 -3.40 2.78
CA GLY A 152 -16.50 -4.11 4.00
C GLY A 152 -15.02 -4.50 4.06
N SER A 153 -14.63 -5.08 5.20
CA SER A 153 -13.29 -5.62 5.41
C SER A 153 -13.33 -6.85 6.30
N TYR A 154 -12.41 -7.77 6.09
CA TYR A 154 -12.17 -8.90 7.00
C TYR A 154 -11.35 -8.50 8.22
N LEU A 155 -10.57 -7.42 8.12
CA LEU A 155 -9.80 -6.86 9.22
C LEU A 155 -10.64 -5.86 10.00
N ASN A 156 -10.46 -5.84 11.32
CA ASN A 156 -10.91 -4.72 12.13
C ASN A 156 -9.95 -3.54 11.90
N MET A 157 -10.46 -2.48 11.23
CA MET A 157 -9.66 -1.32 10.83
C MET A 157 -9.13 -0.48 12.01
N GLU A 158 -9.46 -0.83 13.24
CA GLU A 158 -8.93 -0.18 14.44
C GLU A 158 -7.86 -1.02 15.15
N LYS A 159 -7.95 -2.36 15.05
CA LYS A 159 -7.16 -3.27 15.90
C LYS A 159 -6.20 -4.16 15.12
N ASP A 160 -6.55 -4.50 13.87
CA ASP A 160 -5.83 -5.51 13.09
C ASP A 160 -4.90 -4.91 12.04
N LEU A 161 -4.79 -3.57 11.98
CA LEU A 161 -3.87 -2.93 11.04
C LEU A 161 -2.42 -3.08 11.51
N PHE A 162 -1.58 -3.47 10.57
CA PHE A 162 -0.15 -3.68 10.76
C PHE A 162 0.69 -2.45 10.37
N GLY A 163 0.16 -1.28 10.59
CA GLY A 163 0.76 0.02 10.35
C GLY A 163 0.00 1.13 11.06
N ASP A 164 0.60 2.31 11.16
CA ASP A 164 -0.09 3.44 11.75
C ASP A 164 -1.24 3.90 10.85
N ARG A 165 -2.32 4.33 11.48
CA ARG A 165 -3.56 4.77 10.83
C ARG A 165 -3.82 6.23 11.13
N CYS A 166 -4.26 6.98 10.14
CA CYS A 166 -4.77 8.34 10.29
C CYS A 166 -5.98 8.56 9.37
N THR A 167 -6.77 9.57 9.70
CA THR A 167 -7.91 10.05 8.91
C THR A 167 -7.68 11.47 8.40
N GLU A 168 -6.84 12.23 9.10
CA GLU A 168 -6.54 13.62 8.78
C GLU A 168 -5.21 13.74 8.04
N GLN A 169 -5.14 14.71 7.14
CA GLN A 169 -3.97 14.94 6.29
C GLN A 169 -2.75 15.41 7.11
N GLU A 170 -2.98 16.25 8.09
CA GLU A 170 -1.93 16.75 8.97
C GLU A 170 -1.23 15.61 9.72
N ASP A 171 -2.02 14.67 10.25
CA ASP A 171 -1.50 13.48 10.92
C ASP A 171 -0.70 12.60 9.96
N LEU A 172 -1.16 12.44 8.70
CA LEU A 172 -0.43 11.71 7.68
C LEU A 172 0.93 12.33 7.39
N VAL A 173 0.98 13.66 7.18
CA VAL A 173 2.24 14.38 6.93
C VAL A 173 3.20 14.21 8.11
N HIS A 174 2.69 14.28 9.33
CA HIS A 174 3.48 14.07 10.54
C HIS A 174 4.05 12.65 10.61
N LEU A 175 3.23 11.63 10.35
CA LEU A 175 3.68 10.24 10.32
C LEU A 175 4.72 9.98 9.22
N ILE A 176 4.57 10.59 8.04
CA ILE A 176 5.58 10.49 6.96
C ILE A 176 6.95 10.99 7.46
N LYS A 177 6.96 12.14 8.13
CA LYS A 177 8.19 12.72 8.69
C LYS A 177 8.80 11.81 9.76
N ASP A 178 7.98 11.32 10.69
CA ASP A 178 8.41 10.39 11.74
C ASP A 178 9.11 9.16 11.15
N TYR A 179 8.52 8.53 10.12
CA TYR A 179 9.12 7.36 9.49
C TYR A 179 10.41 7.71 8.73
N ALA A 180 10.43 8.84 8.03
CA ALA A 180 11.63 9.28 7.31
C ALA A 180 12.81 9.57 8.26
N GLU A 181 12.56 10.27 9.36
CA GLU A 181 13.56 10.56 10.39
C GLU A 181 14.12 9.30 11.06
N ASN A 182 13.33 8.23 11.11
CA ASN A 182 13.74 6.93 11.60
C ASN A 182 14.23 5.96 10.49
N GLY A 183 14.60 6.47 9.31
CA GLY A 183 15.14 5.69 8.19
C GLY A 183 14.16 4.65 7.65
N PHE A 184 12.87 4.94 7.68
CA PHE A 184 11.78 4.06 7.25
C PHE A 184 11.78 2.69 7.93
N GLN A 185 12.20 2.63 9.18
CA GLN A 185 12.18 1.38 9.95
C GLN A 185 10.75 1.03 10.38
N GLU A 186 10.38 -0.24 10.19
CA GLU A 186 9.13 -0.77 10.72
C GLU A 186 9.12 -0.68 12.26
N LYS A 187 8.03 -0.18 12.86
CA LYS A 187 7.89 -0.13 14.32
C LYS A 187 7.85 -1.54 14.90
N GLN A 188 8.52 -1.76 16.03
CA GLN A 188 8.66 -3.09 16.66
C GLN A 188 7.31 -3.81 16.83
N LYS A 189 6.27 -3.10 17.27
CA LYS A 189 4.92 -3.68 17.43
C LYS A 189 4.38 -4.32 16.15
N TYR A 190 4.67 -3.73 14.98
CA TYR A 190 4.24 -4.26 13.70
C TYR A 190 5.14 -5.40 13.22
N ALA A 191 6.44 -5.33 13.49
CA ALA A 191 7.36 -6.44 13.24
C ALA A 191 7.00 -7.71 14.05
N GLU A 192 6.44 -7.53 15.24
CA GLU A 192 5.90 -8.64 16.06
C GLU A 192 4.61 -9.20 15.47
N MET A 193 3.63 -8.34 15.12
CA MET A 193 2.39 -8.74 14.45
C MET A 193 2.65 -9.48 13.13
N ARG A 194 3.71 -9.14 12.39
CA ARG A 194 4.08 -9.81 11.14
C ARG A 194 4.30 -11.31 11.33
N LYS A 195 4.84 -11.72 12.47
CA LYS A 195 5.05 -13.14 12.81
C LYS A 195 3.75 -13.90 13.07
N GLU A 196 2.68 -13.17 13.43
CA GLU A 196 1.36 -13.75 13.61
C GLU A 196 0.61 -13.88 12.29
N TYR A 197 0.80 -12.91 11.37
CA TYR A 197 0.13 -12.90 10.08
C TYR A 197 0.76 -13.83 9.04
N PHE A 198 2.08 -13.99 9.06
CA PHE A 198 2.78 -14.82 8.07
C PHE A 198 3.34 -16.09 8.72
N ALA A 199 2.81 -17.24 8.31
CA ALA A 199 3.36 -18.53 8.74
C ALA A 199 4.79 -18.75 8.23
N TYR A 200 5.15 -18.14 7.09
CA TYR A 200 6.45 -18.28 6.44
C TYR A 200 6.89 -16.95 5.82
N ILE A 201 8.16 -16.60 6.05
CA ILE A 201 8.84 -15.43 5.45
C ILE A 201 10.21 -15.92 4.95
N ASP A 202 10.21 -16.88 4.00
CA ASP A 202 11.42 -17.62 3.62
C ASP A 202 11.56 -17.85 2.10
N HIS A 203 10.66 -17.28 1.30
CA HIS A 203 10.66 -17.38 -0.17
C HIS A 203 10.59 -18.81 -0.72
N ASN A 204 9.98 -19.76 0.03
CA ASN A 204 9.79 -21.15 -0.38
C ASN A 204 8.32 -21.53 -0.52
N ASN A 205 7.44 -20.57 -0.82
CA ASN A 205 5.99 -20.77 -0.90
C ASN A 205 5.61 -21.65 -2.11
N CYS A 206 6.28 -21.45 -3.26
CA CYS A 206 6.09 -22.30 -4.45
C CYS A 206 6.48 -23.75 -4.16
N GLN A 207 7.62 -23.96 -3.49
CA GLN A 207 8.09 -25.30 -3.15
C GLN A 207 7.09 -26.03 -2.24
N ARG A 208 6.61 -25.38 -1.18
CA ARG A 208 5.58 -25.94 -0.28
C ARG A 208 4.30 -26.29 -1.02
N THR A 209 3.85 -25.43 -1.91
CA THR A 209 2.66 -25.65 -2.74
C THR A 209 2.85 -26.89 -3.64
N TYR A 210 4.02 -26.97 -4.31
CA TYR A 210 4.35 -28.11 -5.17
C TYR A 210 4.40 -29.43 -4.39
N GLU A 211 5.08 -29.46 -3.25
CA GLU A 211 5.21 -30.64 -2.42
C GLU A 211 3.85 -31.12 -1.89
N TYR A 212 2.99 -30.18 -1.49
CA TYR A 212 1.64 -30.53 -1.07
C TYR A 212 0.85 -31.17 -2.21
N ILE A 213 0.83 -30.56 -3.41
CA ILE A 213 0.12 -31.11 -4.58
C ILE A 213 0.65 -32.52 -4.90
N LYS A 214 1.96 -32.70 -4.93
CA LYS A 214 2.60 -33.99 -5.16
C LYS A 214 2.20 -35.04 -4.11
N SER A 215 2.09 -34.65 -2.84
CA SER A 215 1.68 -35.53 -1.75
C SER A 215 0.23 -36.02 -1.87
N GLN A 216 -0.61 -35.30 -2.63
CA GLN A 216 -2.00 -35.69 -2.92
C GLN A 216 -2.13 -36.62 -4.11
N GLY A 217 -1.02 -37.04 -4.75
CA GLY A 217 -1.00 -38.02 -5.84
C GLY A 217 -1.21 -37.42 -7.24
N TYR A 218 -0.95 -36.09 -7.39
CA TYR A 218 -0.97 -35.39 -8.66
C TYR A 218 0.42 -35.24 -9.26
#